data_399e894af2913b2c79031092829f9c84
#
_entry.id   399e894af2913b2c79031092829f9c84
#
_cell.length_a   1.000
_cell.length_b   1.000
_cell.length_c   1.000
_cell.angle_alpha   90.00
_cell.angle_beta   90.00
_cell.angle_gamma   90.00
#
_symmetry.space_group_name_H-M   'P 1'
#
loop_
_entity.id
_entity.type
_entity.pdbx_description
1 polymer ?
#
loop_
_entity_poly.entity_id
_entity_poly.type
_entity_poly.pdbx_seq_one_letter_code
_entity_poly.pdbx_strand_id
1 'polypeptide(L)'
;MRRITLVLPIVVGLCCLSACHKVEYEGQTGKILHEKYNPALNISYNYADSMQTWDTLCIDLDQDKSTDLKIYFEYDIPFIQAMKDWQICILSSNNPNITDAYWWERGIHVFYDSVHPIAVVHNTEDGVYYGWLDAYSFLGSDGQERVIRFYLRETSYCTCLNYPLKWGEK
;
A
#
# COMPACT_ATOMS: atom_id res chain seq x y z
N MET A 1 -18.53 -19.39 -49.79
CA MET A 1 -18.64 -19.69 -48.34
C MET A 1 -17.56 -18.91 -47.58
N ARG A 2 -17.94 -17.81 -46.91
CA ARG A 2 -17.00 -16.99 -46.08
C ARG A 2 -17.08 -17.51 -44.65
N ARG A 3 -15.95 -18.02 -44.13
CA ARG A 3 -15.82 -18.37 -42.70
C ARG A 3 -15.60 -17.10 -41.90
N ILE A 4 -16.55 -16.79 -41.05
CA ILE A 4 -16.43 -15.73 -40.05
C ILE A 4 -15.72 -16.35 -38.84
N THR A 5 -14.46 -15.93 -38.61
CA THR A 5 -13.70 -16.30 -37.41
C THR A 5 -14.10 -15.31 -36.32
N LEU A 6 -14.87 -15.78 -35.37
CA LEU A 6 -15.27 -15.02 -34.19
C LEU A 6 -14.06 -14.97 -33.23
N VAL A 7 -13.39 -13.85 -33.17
CA VAL A 7 -12.35 -13.60 -32.16
C VAL A 7 -13.05 -13.16 -30.88
N LEU A 8 -13.10 -14.06 -29.92
CA LEU A 8 -13.61 -13.77 -28.56
C LEU A 8 -12.53 -12.98 -27.80
N PRO A 9 -12.78 -11.74 -27.32
CA PRO A 9 -11.83 -11.07 -26.47
C PRO A 9 -11.81 -11.75 -25.10
N ILE A 10 -10.67 -12.34 -24.77
CA ILE A 10 -10.40 -12.83 -23.42
C ILE A 10 -10.20 -11.59 -22.55
N VAL A 11 -11.23 -11.20 -21.84
CA VAL A 11 -11.12 -10.21 -20.74
C VAL A 11 -10.41 -10.94 -19.59
N VAL A 12 -9.12 -10.74 -19.48
CA VAL A 12 -8.35 -11.14 -18.30
C VAL A 12 -8.77 -10.20 -17.18
N GLY A 13 -9.79 -10.60 -16.43
CA GLY A 13 -10.17 -9.89 -15.20
C GLY A 13 -9.04 -10.01 -14.19
N LEU A 14 -8.46 -8.87 -13.81
CA LEU A 14 -7.59 -8.77 -12.63
C LEU A 14 -8.45 -9.18 -11.43
N CYS A 15 -8.30 -10.42 -10.96
CA CYS A 15 -8.92 -10.86 -9.72
C CYS A 15 -8.12 -10.26 -8.55
N CYS A 16 -8.49 -9.07 -8.10
CA CYS A 16 -8.14 -8.62 -6.75
C CYS A 16 -8.81 -9.56 -5.77
N LEU A 17 -8.02 -10.40 -5.09
CA LEU A 17 -8.52 -11.25 -4.01
C LEU A 17 -8.63 -10.36 -2.77
N SER A 18 -9.76 -9.68 -2.62
CA SER A 18 -10.09 -8.99 -1.38
C SER A 18 -10.72 -9.99 -0.40
N ALA A 19 -10.13 -10.14 0.77
CA ALA A 19 -10.68 -10.90 1.87
C ALA A 19 -11.17 -9.95 2.96
N CYS A 20 -12.38 -10.19 3.47
CA CYS A 20 -12.90 -9.47 4.62
C CYS A 20 -13.03 -10.45 5.80
N HIS A 21 -12.34 -10.16 6.89
CA HIS A 21 -12.47 -10.91 8.15
C HIS A 21 -13.21 -10.06 9.19
N LYS A 22 -14.26 -10.65 9.80
CA LYS A 22 -15.01 -9.97 10.86
C LYS A 22 -14.22 -9.98 12.16
N VAL A 23 -14.10 -8.82 12.81
CA VAL A 23 -13.47 -8.66 14.13
C VAL A 23 -14.43 -8.00 15.11
N GLU A 24 -14.22 -8.27 16.39
CA GLU A 24 -14.97 -7.67 17.49
C GLU A 24 -13.97 -7.20 18.56
N TYR A 25 -14.09 -5.96 18.98
CA TYR A 25 -13.23 -5.35 19.97
C TYR A 25 -14.00 -4.35 20.82
N GLU A 26 -13.92 -4.47 22.14
CA GLU A 26 -14.58 -3.58 23.11
C GLU A 26 -16.11 -3.41 22.84
N GLY A 27 -16.77 -4.48 22.40
CA GLY A 27 -18.21 -4.46 22.09
C GLY A 27 -18.55 -3.84 20.72
N GLN A 28 -17.57 -3.43 19.96
CA GLN A 28 -17.73 -2.95 18.59
C GLN A 28 -17.44 -4.07 17.60
N THR A 29 -18.12 -4.04 16.47
CA THR A 29 -17.93 -4.99 15.39
C THR A 29 -17.40 -4.26 14.16
N GLY A 30 -16.32 -4.77 13.61
CA GLY A 30 -15.74 -4.28 12.36
C GLY A 30 -15.30 -5.40 11.44
N LYS A 31 -14.52 -5.05 10.45
CA LYS A 31 -13.93 -5.97 9.49
C LYS A 31 -12.48 -5.60 9.25
N ILE A 32 -11.66 -6.61 8.98
CA ILE A 32 -10.37 -6.39 8.36
C ILE A 32 -10.59 -6.44 6.85
N LEU A 33 -10.29 -5.34 6.17
CA LEU A 33 -10.25 -5.24 4.72
C LEU A 33 -8.81 -5.59 4.30
N HIS A 34 -8.64 -6.68 3.59
CA HIS A 34 -7.33 -7.12 3.12
C HIS A 34 -7.33 -7.23 1.61
N GLU A 35 -6.33 -6.63 0.98
CA GLU A 35 -6.13 -6.68 -0.45
C GLU A 35 -4.73 -7.18 -0.79
N LYS A 36 -4.68 -8.15 -1.69
CA LYS A 36 -3.44 -8.71 -2.21
C LYS A 36 -3.32 -8.42 -3.69
N TYR A 37 -2.24 -7.75 -4.07
CA TYR A 37 -1.96 -7.39 -5.44
C TYR A 37 -1.15 -8.49 -6.15
N ASN A 38 -1.71 -9.05 -7.22
CA ASN A 38 -1.03 -10.06 -8.05
C ASN A 38 -1.25 -9.78 -9.55
N PRO A 39 -0.24 -9.23 -10.26
CA PRO A 39 1.09 -8.87 -9.77
C PRO A 39 1.07 -7.72 -8.76
N ALA A 40 2.15 -7.57 -7.97
CA ALA A 40 2.32 -6.43 -7.07
C ALA A 40 2.21 -5.11 -7.82
N LEU A 41 1.56 -4.10 -7.20
CA LEU A 41 1.58 -2.75 -7.74
C LEU A 41 3.00 -2.20 -7.69
N ASN A 42 3.45 -1.52 -8.73
CA ASN A 42 4.79 -1.00 -8.76
C ASN A 42 4.89 0.35 -9.44
N ILE A 43 5.89 1.12 -9.03
CA ILE A 43 6.40 2.30 -9.71
C ILE A 43 7.92 2.18 -9.83
N SER A 44 8.50 2.80 -10.83
CA SER A 44 9.95 2.75 -11.06
C SER A 44 10.53 4.13 -11.35
N TYR A 45 11.78 4.31 -10.93
CA TYR A 45 12.59 5.47 -11.25
C TYR A 45 13.83 5.04 -12.02
N ASN A 46 14.03 5.62 -13.21
CA ASN A 46 15.21 5.35 -14.03
C ASN A 46 16.12 6.57 -14.03
N TYR A 47 17.37 6.41 -13.62
CA TYR A 47 18.37 7.49 -13.57
C TYR A 47 18.75 8.05 -14.95
N ALA A 48 18.58 7.30 -16.02
CA ALA A 48 18.91 7.74 -17.36
C ALA A 48 17.83 8.62 -18.00
N ASP A 49 16.61 8.57 -17.47
CA ASP A 49 15.48 9.32 -18.02
C ASP A 49 15.23 10.62 -17.23
N SER A 50 15.87 11.70 -17.67
CA SER A 50 15.72 13.03 -17.06
C SER A 50 14.34 13.68 -17.30
N MET A 51 13.50 13.10 -18.15
CA MET A 51 12.14 13.58 -18.47
C MET A 51 11.02 12.69 -17.90
N GLN A 52 11.36 11.79 -16.99
CA GLN A 52 10.41 10.84 -16.46
C GLN A 52 9.21 11.54 -15.82
N THR A 53 8.02 11.27 -16.36
CA THR A 53 6.74 11.55 -15.68
C THR A 53 6.61 10.54 -14.56
N TRP A 54 6.59 11.02 -13.34
CA TRP A 54 6.54 10.19 -12.14
C TRP A 54 5.16 9.54 -12.04
N ASP A 55 5.13 8.23 -12.18
CA ASP A 55 3.93 7.47 -11.86
C ASP A 55 3.64 7.61 -10.36
N THR A 56 2.38 7.83 -10.04
CA THR A 56 1.90 7.90 -8.65
C THR A 56 0.90 6.78 -8.43
N LEU A 57 1.13 5.95 -7.41
CA LEU A 57 0.12 5.03 -6.92
C LEU A 57 -0.78 5.76 -5.92
N CYS A 58 -2.08 5.69 -6.15
CA CYS A 58 -3.10 6.17 -5.22
C CYS A 58 -3.74 4.95 -4.56
N ILE A 59 -3.72 4.91 -3.24
CA ILE A 59 -4.23 3.79 -2.43
C ILE A 59 -5.43 4.29 -1.63
N ASP A 60 -6.52 3.56 -1.72
CA ASP A 60 -7.77 3.71 -0.96
C ASP A 60 -7.86 2.50 -0.02
N LEU A 61 -7.53 2.68 1.25
CA LEU A 61 -7.43 1.59 2.23
C LEU A 61 -8.77 1.23 2.85
N ASP A 62 -9.62 2.23 3.09
CA ASP A 62 -10.92 2.04 3.73
C ASP A 62 -12.05 1.79 2.73
N GLN A 63 -11.73 1.86 1.44
CA GLN A 63 -12.63 1.60 0.30
C GLN A 63 -13.78 2.62 0.20
N ASP A 64 -13.52 3.86 0.62
CA ASP A 64 -14.49 4.97 0.52
C ASP A 64 -14.45 5.70 -0.83
N LYS A 65 -13.52 5.32 -1.73
CA LYS A 65 -13.21 5.88 -3.05
C LYS A 65 -12.40 7.19 -3.00
N SER A 66 -11.89 7.56 -1.85
CA SER A 66 -10.94 8.64 -1.68
C SER A 66 -9.51 8.07 -1.68
N THR A 67 -8.54 8.90 -1.92
CA THR A 67 -7.14 8.49 -1.81
C THR A 67 -6.64 8.75 -0.40
N ASP A 68 -6.20 7.72 0.30
CA ASP A 68 -5.65 7.78 1.66
C ASP A 68 -4.15 7.96 1.66
N LEU A 69 -3.48 7.30 0.70
CA LEU A 69 -2.04 7.36 0.54
C LEU A 69 -1.68 7.61 -0.92
N LYS A 70 -0.60 8.38 -1.13
CA LYS A 70 0.05 8.52 -2.43
C LYS A 70 1.47 7.99 -2.33
N ILE A 71 1.89 7.19 -3.30
CA ILE A 71 3.23 6.64 -3.39
C ILE A 71 3.86 7.13 -4.70
N TYR A 72 4.97 7.84 -4.58
CA TYR A 72 5.69 8.42 -5.70
C TYR A 72 7.19 8.52 -5.38
N PHE A 73 8.00 8.95 -6.33
CA PHE A 73 9.41 9.23 -6.07
C PHE A 73 9.60 10.71 -5.73
N GLU A 74 10.25 10.97 -4.61
CA GLU A 74 10.74 12.29 -4.24
C GLU A 74 12.27 12.26 -4.36
N TYR A 75 12.80 13.06 -5.30
CA TYR A 75 14.18 13.00 -5.79
C TYR A 75 14.51 11.66 -6.47
N ASP A 76 14.93 10.65 -5.81
CA ASP A 76 15.17 9.29 -6.30
C ASP A 76 14.78 8.22 -5.25
N ILE A 77 14.09 8.66 -4.21
CA ILE A 77 13.68 7.80 -3.09
C ILE A 77 12.16 7.64 -3.14
N PRO A 78 11.61 6.41 -3.05
CA PRO A 78 10.18 6.23 -2.90
C PRO A 78 9.66 6.94 -1.65
N PHE A 79 8.63 7.73 -1.81
CA PHE A 79 7.97 8.47 -0.75
C PHE A 79 6.52 8.05 -0.65
N ILE A 80 6.07 7.73 0.56
CA ILE A 80 4.67 7.45 0.86
C ILE A 80 4.12 8.65 1.60
N GLN A 81 3.21 9.36 0.97
CA GLN A 81 2.52 10.51 1.52
C GLN A 81 1.19 10.08 2.14
N ALA A 82 0.98 10.41 3.41
CA ALA A 82 -0.33 10.32 4.05
C ALA A 82 -1.21 11.51 3.63
N MET A 83 -2.46 11.24 3.32
CA MET A 83 -3.45 12.28 3.07
C MET A 83 -4.01 12.80 4.40
N LYS A 84 -4.91 13.78 4.32
CA LYS A 84 -5.53 14.39 5.50
C LYS A 84 -6.08 13.33 6.47
N ASP A 85 -5.84 13.50 7.77
CA ASP A 85 -6.30 12.66 8.87
C ASP A 85 -5.63 11.26 8.94
N TRP A 86 -4.74 10.95 7.99
CA TRP A 86 -3.92 9.76 7.97
C TRP A 86 -2.49 10.04 8.45
N GLN A 87 -1.89 9.06 9.11
CA GLN A 87 -0.48 9.08 9.54
C GLN A 87 0.18 7.74 9.21
N ILE A 88 1.48 7.75 9.08
CA ILE A 88 2.30 6.61 8.66
C ILE A 88 3.43 6.37 9.65
N CYS A 89 3.80 5.11 9.83
CA CYS A 89 4.97 4.69 10.60
C CYS A 89 5.68 3.51 9.94
N ILE A 90 7.00 3.49 10.00
CA ILE A 90 7.78 2.27 9.74
C ILE A 90 7.92 1.53 11.06
N LEU A 91 7.37 0.31 11.12
CA LEU A 91 7.51 -0.54 12.30
C LEU A 91 8.91 -1.14 12.37
N SER A 92 9.49 -1.15 13.56
CA SER A 92 10.71 -1.89 13.79
C SER A 92 10.43 -3.40 13.73
N SER A 93 11.32 -4.18 13.13
CA SER A 93 11.24 -5.64 13.12
C SER A 93 11.18 -6.24 14.53
N ASN A 94 11.67 -5.51 15.54
CA ASN A 94 11.70 -5.93 16.94
C ASN A 94 10.48 -5.47 17.74
N ASN A 95 9.67 -4.54 17.21
CA ASN A 95 8.45 -4.09 17.84
C ASN A 95 7.32 -3.96 16.80
N PRO A 96 6.55 -5.03 16.58
CA PRO A 96 5.44 -5.02 15.62
C PRO A 96 4.18 -4.33 16.17
N ASN A 97 4.21 -3.77 17.39
CA ASN A 97 3.06 -3.12 17.99
C ASN A 97 2.82 -1.76 17.34
N ILE A 98 1.70 -1.65 16.67
CA ILE A 98 1.26 -0.42 16.01
C ILE A 98 1.03 0.71 17.02
N THR A 99 0.59 0.39 18.23
CA THR A 99 0.25 1.38 19.27
C THR A 99 1.44 2.15 19.82
N ASP A 100 2.67 1.62 19.74
CA ASP A 100 3.89 2.22 20.28
C ASP A 100 4.72 2.95 19.21
N ALA A 101 4.15 3.12 18.02
CA ALA A 101 4.83 3.66 16.86
C ALA A 101 4.93 5.20 16.90
N TYR A 102 6.01 5.74 16.33
CA TYR A 102 6.13 7.18 16.10
C TYR A 102 5.48 7.53 14.75
N TRP A 103 4.40 8.28 14.79
CA TRP A 103 3.56 8.58 13.64
C TRP A 103 4.00 9.84 12.89
N TRP A 104 4.03 9.76 11.57
CA TRP A 104 4.36 10.86 10.67
C TRP A 104 3.12 11.33 9.93
N GLU A 105 2.76 12.61 10.11
CA GLU A 105 1.56 13.21 9.50
C GLU A 105 1.69 13.47 8.00
N ARG A 106 2.93 13.60 7.49
CA ARG A 106 3.15 13.99 6.09
C ARG A 106 3.55 12.85 5.18
N GLY A 107 4.26 11.89 5.72
CA GLY A 107 4.76 10.75 4.97
C GLY A 107 6.18 10.35 5.35
N ILE A 108 6.67 9.32 4.70
CA ILE A 108 7.96 8.70 4.97
C ILE A 108 8.70 8.35 3.66
N HIS A 109 10.02 8.41 3.70
CA HIS A 109 10.88 7.86 2.66
C HIS A 109 11.13 6.38 2.93
N VAL A 110 10.97 5.55 1.88
CA VAL A 110 11.21 4.11 1.95
C VAL A 110 12.55 3.82 1.27
N PHE A 111 13.60 3.68 2.07
CA PHE A 111 14.93 3.39 1.54
C PHE A 111 14.97 1.99 0.91
N TYR A 112 15.76 1.84 -0.17
CA TYR A 112 15.88 0.60 -0.92
C TYR A 112 16.64 -0.48 -0.12
N ASP A 113 16.49 -1.73 -0.59
CA ASP A 113 17.02 -2.96 0.03
C ASP A 113 16.53 -3.25 1.44
N SER A 114 15.35 -2.71 1.79
CA SER A 114 14.73 -2.97 3.07
C SER A 114 13.25 -3.33 2.90
N VAL A 115 12.85 -4.42 3.54
CA VAL A 115 11.44 -4.76 3.72
C VAL A 115 11.05 -4.19 5.07
N HIS A 116 10.22 -3.17 5.08
CA HIS A 116 9.71 -2.61 6.31
C HIS A 116 8.19 -2.83 6.36
N PRO A 117 7.68 -3.40 7.46
CA PRO A 117 6.26 -3.32 7.73
C PRO A 117 5.90 -1.84 7.95
N ILE A 118 4.99 -1.35 7.13
CA ILE A 118 4.53 0.03 7.20
C ILE A 118 3.16 0.01 7.84
N ALA A 119 3.02 0.68 8.98
CA ALA A 119 1.75 0.86 9.63
C ALA A 119 1.13 2.19 9.22
N VAL A 120 -0.18 2.23 9.19
CA VAL A 120 -0.97 3.42 8.93
C VAL A 120 -2.05 3.58 9.98
N VAL A 121 -2.42 4.81 10.25
CA VAL A 121 -3.49 5.14 11.16
C VAL A 121 -4.35 6.24 10.55
N HIS A 122 -5.66 6.06 10.67
CA HIS A 122 -6.67 7.04 10.31
C HIS A 122 -7.29 7.60 11.60
N ASN A 123 -7.07 8.88 11.85
CA ASN A 123 -7.60 9.58 13.01
C ASN A 123 -8.95 10.20 12.64
N THR A 124 -9.98 9.87 13.39
CA THR A 124 -11.32 10.43 13.23
C THR A 124 -11.81 11.06 14.55
N GLU A 125 -12.92 11.77 14.51
CA GLU A 125 -13.54 12.33 15.72
C GLU A 125 -13.97 11.25 16.71
N ASP A 126 -14.33 10.05 16.22
CA ASP A 126 -14.80 8.92 17.02
C ASP A 126 -13.64 8.09 17.60
N GLY A 127 -12.41 8.22 17.06
CA GLY A 127 -11.23 7.48 17.51
C GLY A 127 -10.30 7.11 16.35
N VAL A 128 -9.62 5.98 16.47
CA VAL A 128 -8.50 5.61 15.60
C VAL A 128 -8.77 4.28 14.90
N TYR A 129 -8.49 4.22 13.61
CA TYR A 129 -8.48 3.00 12.82
C TYR A 129 -7.06 2.67 12.37
N TYR A 130 -6.71 1.40 12.36
CA TYR A 130 -5.35 0.93 12.05
C TYR A 130 -5.31 0.10 10.77
N GLY A 131 -4.22 0.25 10.04
CA GLY A 131 -3.90 -0.54 8.86
C GLY A 131 -2.41 -0.83 8.74
N TRP A 132 -2.05 -1.60 7.72
CA TRP A 132 -0.65 -1.86 7.37
C TRP A 132 -0.48 -2.08 5.86
N LEU A 133 0.75 -1.85 5.38
CA LEU A 133 1.18 -2.12 4.01
C LEU A 133 2.37 -3.05 4.03
N ASP A 134 2.36 -4.04 3.14
CA ASP A 134 3.52 -4.86 2.81
C ASP A 134 4.15 -4.34 1.53
N ALA A 135 5.20 -3.57 1.69
CA ALA A 135 5.90 -2.93 0.60
C ALA A 135 7.42 -3.11 0.71
N TYR A 136 8.09 -3.05 -0.42
CA TYR A 136 9.55 -3.03 -0.46
C TYR A 136 10.06 -2.18 -1.63
N SER A 137 11.26 -1.66 -1.47
CA SER A 137 11.98 -0.93 -2.50
C SER A 137 13.28 -1.65 -2.84
N PHE A 138 13.62 -1.68 -4.10
CA PHE A 138 14.78 -2.38 -4.62
C PHE A 138 15.57 -1.50 -5.58
N LEU A 139 16.89 -1.42 -5.39
CA LEU A 139 17.82 -0.82 -6.33
C LEU A 139 18.38 -1.91 -7.24
N GLY A 140 18.07 -1.84 -8.52
CA GLY A 140 18.54 -2.78 -9.53
C GLY A 140 19.18 -2.09 -10.72
N SER A 141 19.44 -2.89 -11.77
CA SER A 141 19.84 -2.40 -13.07
C SER A 141 18.96 -3.01 -14.14
N ASP A 142 18.61 -2.21 -15.14
CA ASP A 142 17.97 -2.67 -16.37
C ASP A 142 18.95 -2.42 -17.53
N GLY A 143 19.64 -3.50 -17.95
CA GLY A 143 20.79 -3.37 -18.85
C GLY A 143 21.97 -2.63 -18.18
N GLN A 144 22.30 -1.43 -18.67
CA GLN A 144 23.36 -0.58 -18.10
C GLN A 144 22.81 0.54 -17.20
N GLU A 145 21.49 0.66 -17.08
CA GLU A 145 20.84 1.75 -16.36
C GLU A 145 20.50 1.35 -14.93
N ARG A 146 20.71 2.26 -13.99
CA ARG A 146 20.27 2.08 -12.60
C ARG A 146 18.79 2.41 -12.49
N VAL A 147 18.02 1.51 -11.87
CA VAL A 147 16.59 1.64 -11.69
C VAL A 147 16.24 1.36 -10.25
N ILE A 148 15.46 2.26 -9.64
CA ILE A 148 14.81 1.99 -8.35
C ILE A 148 13.38 1.57 -8.65
N ARG A 149 12.94 0.49 -8.01
CA ARG A 149 11.56 -0.01 -8.08
C ARG A 149 10.96 -0.09 -6.70
N PHE A 150 9.76 0.41 -6.57
CA PHE A 150 8.94 0.23 -5.38
C PHE A 150 7.80 -0.72 -5.71
N TYR A 151 7.53 -1.65 -4.80
CA TYR A 151 6.47 -2.65 -4.93
C TYR A 151 5.57 -2.63 -3.70
N LEU A 152 4.27 -2.60 -3.92
CA LEU A 152 3.24 -2.83 -2.92
C LEU A 152 2.59 -4.18 -3.18
N ARG A 153 2.70 -5.10 -2.22
CA ARG A 153 2.22 -6.48 -2.35
C ARG A 153 0.85 -6.69 -1.71
N GLU A 154 0.66 -6.15 -0.53
CA GLU A 154 -0.56 -6.35 0.24
C GLU A 154 -0.86 -5.10 1.07
N THR A 155 -2.14 -4.88 1.34
CA THR A 155 -2.63 -3.88 2.29
C THR A 155 -3.65 -4.52 3.22
N SER A 156 -3.78 -3.98 4.42
CA SER A 156 -4.83 -4.36 5.35
C SER A 156 -5.29 -3.15 6.16
N TYR A 157 -6.57 -3.07 6.44
CA TYR A 157 -7.18 -1.98 7.21
C TYR A 157 -8.33 -2.53 8.06
N CYS A 158 -8.42 -2.13 9.32
CA CYS A 158 -9.49 -2.55 10.21
C CYS A 158 -10.53 -1.45 10.38
N THR A 159 -11.78 -1.78 10.08
CA THR A 159 -12.94 -0.88 10.29
C THR A 159 -13.52 -0.96 11.70
N CYS A 160 -12.86 -1.67 12.62
CA CYS A 160 -13.20 -1.70 14.04
C CYS A 160 -12.41 -0.62 14.76
N LEU A 161 -13.11 0.31 15.39
CA LEU A 161 -12.52 1.46 16.06
C LEU A 161 -11.57 1.02 17.18
N ASN A 162 -10.40 1.64 17.27
CA ASN A 162 -9.35 1.37 18.24
C ASN A 162 -8.83 -0.09 18.28
N TYR A 163 -9.20 -0.93 17.29
CA TYR A 163 -8.69 -2.29 17.20
C TYR A 163 -7.20 -2.30 16.88
N PRO A 164 -6.33 -2.84 17.75
CA PRO A 164 -4.88 -2.80 17.55
C PRO A 164 -4.44 -3.83 16.51
N LEU A 165 -4.74 -3.59 15.24
CA LEU A 165 -4.42 -4.48 14.12
C LEU A 165 -2.92 -4.81 14.12
N LYS A 166 -2.57 -6.09 14.09
CA LYS A 166 -1.18 -6.53 14.02
C LYS A 166 -0.72 -6.63 12.57
N TRP A 167 0.55 -6.36 12.35
CA TRP A 167 1.13 -6.57 11.03
C TRP A 167 0.99 -8.03 10.59
N GLY A 168 0.51 -8.21 9.35
CA GLY A 168 0.22 -9.54 8.79
C GLY A 168 -1.13 -10.14 9.21
N GLU A 169 -1.90 -9.49 10.07
CA GLU A 169 -3.28 -9.88 10.38
C GLU A 169 -4.19 -9.56 9.19
N LYS A 170 -5.05 -10.54 8.81
CA LYS A 170 -5.86 -10.50 7.59
C LYS A 170 -7.29 -10.89 7.87
#